data_a2db877760ef3078f80405b3b37e4483
#
_entry.id   a2db877760ef3078f80405b3b37e4483
#
_cell.length_a   1.000
_cell.length_b   1.000
_cell.length_c   1.000
_cell.angle_alpha   90.00
_cell.angle_beta   90.00
_cell.angle_gamma   90.00
#
_symmetry.space_group_name_H-M   'P 1'
#
loop_
_entity.id
_entity.type
_entity.pdbx_description
1 polymer ?
#
loop_
_entity_poly.entity_id
_entity_poly.type
_entity_poly.pdbx_seq_one_letter_code
_entity_poly.pdbx_strand_id
1 'polypeptide(L)'
;YQIDFGMAYVTETVVNNVPKIEPKKDVVIDHLSKESLDGKELKLNQTFNYKLVGSLIPKNRSEQLFEYKFSDDYDETHDEYQGIYQVFATVDFETSDGQKFKAGDELTKYTSQVVDKDKGKVDISFDDAFLKSILETSDFQAEVYLQMTRIQAGTVENTYRHTVNGVEVVSNTVVTHTPEEVKPEQPKKEEPKHEEPKEEVSKVELPNTGMSRSNNLALLGMAMGTIALALSMRKKKE
;
A
#
# COMPACT_ATOMS: atom_id res chain seq x y z
N TYR A 1 45.94 28.75 -61.95
CA TYR A 1 44.71 28.00 -61.70
C TYR A 1 44.64 27.63 -60.20
N GLN A 2 43.75 28.30 -59.50
CA GLN A 2 43.50 28.03 -58.08
C GLN A 2 42.29 27.02 -58.04
N ILE A 3 42.53 25.78 -57.56
CA ILE A 3 41.48 24.79 -57.38
C ILE A 3 40.98 24.99 -55.96
N ASP A 4 39.81 25.55 -55.85
CA ASP A 4 39.09 25.68 -54.57
C ASP A 4 38.43 24.33 -54.26
N PHE A 5 39.02 23.59 -53.32
CA PHE A 5 38.36 22.41 -52.72
C PHE A 5 37.39 22.89 -51.67
N GLY A 6 36.12 23.12 -52.09
CA GLY A 6 35.06 23.38 -51.13
C GLY A 6 34.96 22.24 -50.11
N MET A 7 35.36 22.53 -48.87
CA MET A 7 35.14 21.63 -47.76
C MET A 7 33.62 21.57 -47.47
N ALA A 8 32.98 20.47 -47.89
CA ALA A 8 31.67 20.15 -47.42
C ALA A 8 31.77 19.70 -45.93
N TYR A 9 31.40 20.58 -45.03
CA TYR A 9 31.22 20.17 -43.64
C TYR A 9 29.92 19.31 -43.55
N VAL A 10 30.08 18.01 -43.42
CA VAL A 10 28.99 17.13 -43.04
C VAL A 10 28.78 17.32 -41.53
N THR A 11 27.78 18.07 -41.15
CA THR A 11 27.36 18.14 -39.76
C THR A 11 26.56 16.88 -39.51
N GLU A 12 27.19 15.82 -39.01
CA GLU A 12 26.46 14.73 -38.44
C GLU A 12 25.77 15.23 -37.15
N THR A 13 24.48 15.38 -37.21
CA THR A 13 23.67 15.55 -35.99
C THR A 13 23.53 14.19 -35.34
N VAL A 14 24.42 13.87 -34.41
CA VAL A 14 24.23 12.71 -33.53
C VAL A 14 23.06 13.03 -32.64
N VAL A 15 21.89 12.48 -32.98
CA VAL A 15 20.74 12.49 -32.08
C VAL A 15 21.03 11.45 -31.00
N ASN A 16 21.53 11.92 -29.88
CA ASN A 16 21.74 11.09 -28.72
C ASN A 16 20.36 10.84 -28.09
N ASN A 17 19.75 9.69 -28.36
CA ASN A 17 18.51 9.25 -27.71
C ASN A 17 18.84 8.79 -26.27
N VAL A 18 19.12 9.73 -25.40
CA VAL A 18 19.23 9.47 -23.98
C VAL A 18 17.82 9.25 -23.44
N PRO A 19 17.54 8.11 -22.78
CA PRO A 19 16.23 7.86 -22.17
C PRO A 19 15.87 8.98 -21.20
N LYS A 20 14.70 9.58 -21.37
CA LYS A 20 14.14 10.48 -20.36
C LYS A 20 13.47 9.64 -19.28
N ILE A 21 14.03 9.68 -18.07
CA ILE A 21 13.49 8.90 -16.97
C ILE A 21 12.31 9.66 -16.36
N GLU A 22 11.10 9.20 -16.61
CA GLU A 22 9.83 9.80 -16.18
C GLU A 22 8.91 8.74 -15.57
N PRO A 23 9.22 8.26 -14.36
CA PRO A 23 8.38 7.28 -13.69
C PRO A 23 7.05 7.90 -13.26
N LYS A 24 5.98 7.08 -13.25
CA LYS A 24 4.65 7.48 -12.76
C LYS A 24 4.14 6.47 -11.78
N LYS A 25 3.47 6.95 -10.72
CA LYS A 25 2.75 6.13 -9.74
C LYS A 25 1.26 6.38 -9.81
N ASP A 26 0.48 5.33 -9.60
CA ASP A 26 -0.97 5.37 -9.46
C ASP A 26 -1.43 4.38 -8.39
N VAL A 27 -2.69 4.47 -8.01
CA VAL A 27 -3.38 3.51 -7.13
C VAL A 27 -4.57 2.95 -7.89
N VAL A 28 -4.69 1.62 -7.95
CA VAL A 28 -5.76 0.94 -8.70
C VAL A 28 -6.28 -0.26 -7.89
N ILE A 29 -7.47 -0.77 -8.22
CA ILE A 29 -7.98 -1.99 -7.58
C ILE A 29 -7.16 -3.21 -8.02
N ASP A 30 -6.94 -3.36 -9.32
CA ASP A 30 -6.16 -4.45 -9.92
C ASP A 30 -5.51 -4.01 -11.24
N HIS A 31 -4.75 -4.90 -11.87
CA HIS A 31 -4.06 -4.61 -13.13
C HIS A 31 -5.00 -4.43 -14.35
N LEU A 32 -6.26 -4.87 -14.25
CA LEU A 32 -7.27 -4.69 -15.30
C LEU A 32 -8.04 -3.38 -15.16
N SER A 33 -7.99 -2.77 -13.96
CA SER A 33 -8.70 -1.53 -13.67
C SER A 33 -8.05 -0.35 -14.39
N LYS A 34 -8.89 0.44 -15.07
CA LYS A 34 -8.51 1.71 -15.70
C LYS A 34 -8.79 2.91 -14.78
N GLU A 35 -9.48 2.67 -13.67
CA GLU A 35 -9.87 3.71 -12.75
C GLU A 35 -8.76 3.95 -11.72
N SER A 36 -8.27 5.18 -11.68
CA SER A 36 -7.34 5.65 -10.64
C SER A 36 -8.07 5.85 -9.32
N LEU A 37 -7.44 5.43 -8.24
CA LEU A 37 -7.87 5.70 -6.86
C LEU A 37 -7.02 6.80 -6.20
N ASP A 38 -6.11 7.43 -6.93
CA ASP A 38 -5.38 8.60 -6.44
C ASP A 38 -6.34 9.73 -6.10
N GLY A 39 -6.19 10.32 -4.91
CA GLY A 39 -7.10 11.32 -4.35
C GLY A 39 -8.43 10.76 -3.84
N LYS A 40 -8.62 9.42 -3.80
CA LYS A 40 -9.89 8.80 -3.38
C LYS A 40 -9.79 8.12 -2.01
N GLU A 41 -10.96 7.70 -1.52
CA GLU A 41 -11.07 6.93 -0.28
C GLU A 41 -10.86 5.43 -0.54
N LEU A 42 -10.07 4.81 0.34
CA LEU A 42 -9.95 3.37 0.50
C LEU A 42 -10.63 2.96 1.81
N LYS A 43 -11.29 1.81 1.81
CA LYS A 43 -11.87 1.25 3.03
C LYS A 43 -10.80 0.55 3.86
N LEU A 44 -10.99 0.51 5.17
CA LEU A 44 -10.18 -0.34 6.04
C LEU A 44 -10.29 -1.80 5.59
N ASN A 45 -9.19 -2.53 5.59
CA ASN A 45 -9.04 -3.91 5.07
C ASN A 45 -9.30 -4.08 3.57
N GLN A 46 -9.35 -2.98 2.81
CA GLN A 46 -9.48 -3.05 1.35
C GLN A 46 -8.15 -3.45 0.72
N THR A 47 -8.19 -4.44 -0.17
CA THR A 47 -7.06 -4.78 -1.05
C THR A 47 -7.07 -3.85 -2.27
N PHE A 48 -5.89 -3.39 -2.65
CA PHE A 48 -5.63 -2.52 -3.80
C PHE A 48 -4.21 -2.76 -4.33
N ASN A 49 -3.82 -2.08 -5.40
CA ASN A 49 -2.45 -2.14 -5.92
C ASN A 49 -1.85 -0.74 -6.05
N TYR A 50 -0.60 -0.58 -5.62
CA TYR A 50 0.25 0.47 -6.15
C TYR A 50 0.71 0.08 -7.55
N LYS A 51 0.40 0.91 -8.53
CA LYS A 51 0.83 0.78 -9.92
C LYS A 51 2.04 1.66 -10.13
N LEU A 52 3.18 1.06 -10.46
CA LEU A 52 4.46 1.72 -10.71
C LEU A 52 4.75 1.64 -12.20
N VAL A 53 4.67 2.74 -12.93
CA VAL A 53 4.93 2.79 -14.37
C VAL A 53 6.34 3.26 -14.59
N GLY A 54 7.19 2.40 -15.13
CA GLY A 54 8.58 2.71 -15.45
C GLY A 54 8.72 3.63 -16.65
N SER A 55 9.90 4.15 -16.84
CA SER A 55 10.21 5.06 -17.96
C SER A 55 10.28 4.34 -19.27
N LEU A 56 9.84 4.99 -20.33
CA LEU A 56 10.02 4.48 -21.68
C LEU A 56 11.50 4.55 -22.08
N ILE A 57 12.06 3.41 -22.42
CA ILE A 57 13.41 3.29 -22.99
C ILE A 57 13.25 3.25 -24.51
N PRO A 58 13.70 4.27 -25.25
CA PRO A 58 13.45 4.36 -26.67
C PRO A 58 14.30 3.35 -27.44
N LYS A 59 13.79 2.95 -28.60
CA LYS A 59 14.55 2.23 -29.62
C LYS A 59 15.67 3.10 -30.16
N ASN A 60 16.65 2.46 -30.82
CA ASN A 60 17.85 3.09 -31.40
C ASN A 60 18.65 3.86 -30.34
N ARG A 61 18.66 3.33 -29.10
CA ARG A 61 19.49 3.83 -28.01
C ARG A 61 20.96 3.47 -28.24
N SER A 62 21.84 4.31 -27.76
CA SER A 62 23.30 4.10 -27.87
C SER A 62 23.84 3.18 -26.76
N GLU A 63 23.08 2.98 -25.68
CA GLU A 63 23.50 2.21 -24.53
C GLU A 63 22.60 0.99 -24.32
N GLN A 64 23.23 -0.14 -23.98
CA GLN A 64 22.52 -1.34 -23.61
C GLN A 64 21.78 -1.14 -22.27
N LEU A 65 20.57 -1.67 -22.15
CA LEU A 65 19.83 -1.69 -20.90
C LEU A 65 20.40 -2.80 -20.02
N PHE A 66 20.86 -2.45 -18.80
CA PHE A 66 21.38 -3.41 -17.83
C PHE A 66 20.76 -3.26 -16.43
N GLU A 67 20.05 -2.16 -16.18
CA GLU A 67 19.31 -1.96 -14.93
C GLU A 67 17.98 -1.29 -15.21
N TYR A 68 16.91 -1.90 -14.67
CA TYR A 68 15.56 -1.37 -14.70
C TYR A 68 14.86 -1.83 -13.42
N LYS A 69 14.81 -0.94 -12.43
CA LYS A 69 14.43 -1.25 -11.06
C LYS A 69 13.35 -0.30 -10.56
N PHE A 70 12.42 -0.85 -9.77
CA PHE A 70 11.39 -0.14 -9.04
C PHE A 70 11.63 -0.31 -7.54
N SER A 71 11.70 0.79 -6.79
CA SER A 71 11.89 0.78 -5.34
C SER A 71 10.79 1.59 -4.69
N ASP A 72 9.88 0.90 -4.03
CA ASP A 72 8.77 1.49 -3.27
C ASP A 72 9.12 1.52 -1.77
N ASP A 73 8.81 2.63 -1.11
CA ASP A 73 8.98 2.86 0.33
C ASP A 73 7.59 3.25 0.87
N TYR A 74 6.71 2.25 1.02
CA TYR A 74 5.33 2.45 1.42
C TYR A 74 5.20 2.67 2.94
N ASP A 75 4.14 3.31 3.38
CA ASP A 75 3.83 3.51 4.80
C ASP A 75 3.34 2.19 5.43
N GLU A 76 4.26 1.45 6.06
CA GLU A 76 4.03 0.16 6.70
C GLU A 76 3.10 0.23 7.91
N THR A 77 2.84 1.45 8.42
CA THR A 77 1.88 1.64 9.52
C THR A 77 0.43 1.66 9.03
N HIS A 78 0.21 2.02 7.76
CA HIS A 78 -1.12 2.14 7.16
C HIS A 78 -1.40 1.07 6.11
N ASP A 79 -0.38 0.58 5.43
CA ASP A 79 -0.51 -0.40 4.34
C ASP A 79 0.33 -1.64 4.61
N GLU A 80 -0.22 -2.81 4.30
CA GLU A 80 0.49 -4.08 4.36
C GLU A 80 0.71 -4.64 2.97
N TYR A 81 1.99 -4.87 2.60
CA TYR A 81 2.34 -5.57 1.36
C TYR A 81 2.05 -7.06 1.48
N GLN A 82 1.26 -7.59 0.55
CA GLN A 82 0.81 -8.99 0.58
C GLN A 82 1.86 -10.00 0.07
N GLY A 83 3.02 -9.52 -0.39
CA GLY A 83 4.05 -10.37 -0.99
C GLY A 83 3.73 -10.79 -2.42
N ILE A 84 2.71 -10.22 -3.02
CA ILE A 84 2.23 -10.50 -4.38
C ILE A 84 2.52 -9.29 -5.26
N TYR A 85 3.17 -9.54 -6.39
CA TYR A 85 3.37 -8.51 -7.41
C TYR A 85 3.24 -9.12 -8.81
N GLN A 86 2.96 -8.28 -9.77
CA GLN A 86 2.88 -8.61 -11.20
C GLN A 86 3.60 -7.53 -12.00
N VAL A 87 4.24 -7.93 -13.07
CA VAL A 87 4.94 -7.01 -13.99
C VAL A 87 4.44 -7.26 -15.40
N PHE A 88 4.12 -6.19 -16.12
CA PHE A 88 3.61 -6.26 -17.48
C PHE A 88 4.39 -5.33 -18.41
N ALA A 89 4.56 -5.75 -19.66
CA ALA A 89 5.01 -4.89 -20.75
C ALA A 89 3.95 -3.83 -21.05
N THR A 90 4.36 -2.58 -21.28
CA THR A 90 3.43 -1.52 -21.72
C THR A 90 3.59 -1.17 -23.20
N VAL A 91 4.67 -1.68 -23.83
CA VAL A 91 4.98 -1.52 -25.25
C VAL A 91 5.40 -2.86 -25.86
N ASP A 92 5.27 -2.97 -27.18
CA ASP A 92 5.79 -4.11 -27.92
C ASP A 92 7.31 -4.06 -28.00
N PHE A 93 7.97 -5.21 -27.79
CA PHE A 93 9.43 -5.31 -27.96
C PHE A 93 9.85 -6.72 -28.42
N GLU A 94 11.10 -6.85 -28.84
CA GLU A 94 11.69 -8.11 -29.29
C GLU A 94 13.06 -8.31 -28.62
N THR A 95 13.39 -9.57 -28.34
CA THR A 95 14.67 -9.98 -27.76
C THR A 95 15.59 -10.62 -28.79
N SER A 96 16.88 -10.70 -28.51
CA SER A 96 17.92 -11.21 -29.42
C SER A 96 17.78 -12.68 -29.75
N ASP A 97 17.03 -13.46 -28.95
CA ASP A 97 16.66 -14.84 -29.22
C ASP A 97 15.39 -14.99 -30.07
N GLY A 98 14.82 -13.86 -30.53
CA GLY A 98 13.66 -13.80 -31.42
C GLY A 98 12.29 -13.90 -30.70
N GLN A 99 12.26 -13.84 -29.36
CA GLN A 99 10.97 -13.73 -28.66
C GLN A 99 10.36 -12.36 -28.89
N LYS A 100 9.04 -12.34 -29.07
CA LYS A 100 8.25 -11.11 -29.30
C LYS A 100 7.27 -10.94 -28.16
N PHE A 101 7.34 -9.80 -27.52
CA PHE A 101 6.44 -9.40 -26.45
C PHE A 101 5.50 -8.30 -26.93
N LYS A 102 4.25 -8.37 -26.47
CA LYS A 102 3.21 -7.38 -26.73
C LYS A 102 2.93 -6.56 -25.48
N ALA A 103 2.45 -5.35 -25.68
CA ALA A 103 1.87 -4.58 -24.58
C ALA A 103 0.78 -5.42 -23.88
N GLY A 104 0.88 -5.57 -22.56
CA GLY A 104 0.04 -6.43 -21.73
C GLY A 104 0.60 -7.82 -21.44
N ASP A 105 1.69 -8.23 -22.08
CA ASP A 105 2.34 -9.51 -21.74
C ASP A 105 2.98 -9.46 -20.35
N GLU A 106 2.80 -10.55 -19.60
CA GLU A 106 3.34 -10.66 -18.24
C GLU A 106 4.84 -10.95 -18.25
N LEU A 107 5.59 -10.13 -17.50
CA LEU A 107 7.05 -10.18 -17.39
C LEU A 107 7.54 -10.58 -15.99
N THR A 108 6.66 -10.92 -15.06
CA THR A 108 6.99 -11.21 -13.65
C THR A 108 8.12 -12.24 -13.50
N LYS A 109 8.15 -13.28 -14.36
CA LYS A 109 9.18 -14.33 -14.34
C LYS A 109 10.61 -13.86 -14.69
N TYR A 110 10.75 -12.67 -15.26
CA TYR A 110 12.04 -12.04 -15.60
C TYR A 110 12.47 -11.02 -14.56
N THR A 111 11.85 -11.05 -13.39
CA THR A 111 12.12 -10.13 -12.29
C THR A 111 12.29 -10.87 -10.97
N SER A 112 12.90 -10.20 -10.02
CA SER A 112 13.02 -10.64 -8.63
C SER A 112 12.55 -9.53 -7.69
N GLN A 113 12.12 -9.93 -6.47
CA GLN A 113 11.76 -8.98 -5.41
C GLN A 113 12.69 -9.11 -4.21
N VAL A 114 12.98 -7.97 -3.58
CA VAL A 114 13.58 -7.89 -2.25
C VAL A 114 12.64 -7.09 -1.36
N VAL A 115 12.28 -7.65 -0.20
CA VAL A 115 11.26 -7.07 0.69
C VAL A 115 11.83 -6.89 2.09
N ASP A 116 11.68 -5.68 2.65
CA ASP A 116 11.88 -5.38 4.07
C ASP A 116 10.55 -4.83 4.61
N LYS A 117 9.72 -5.72 5.14
CA LYS A 117 8.37 -5.36 5.63
C LYS A 117 8.41 -4.42 6.84
N ASP A 118 9.45 -4.54 7.66
CA ASP A 118 9.60 -3.72 8.88
C ASP A 118 9.92 -2.26 8.57
N LYS A 119 10.35 -2.01 7.33
CA LYS A 119 10.66 -0.66 6.83
C LYS A 119 9.78 -0.23 5.65
N GLY A 120 8.74 -0.97 5.35
CA GLY A 120 7.86 -0.64 4.23
C GLY A 120 8.52 -0.70 2.85
N LYS A 121 9.60 -1.50 2.68
CA LYS A 121 10.39 -1.49 1.45
C LYS A 121 10.12 -2.67 0.55
N VAL A 122 9.86 -2.39 -0.74
CA VAL A 122 9.76 -3.40 -1.81
C VAL A 122 10.60 -2.94 -3.01
N ASP A 123 11.61 -3.72 -3.36
CA ASP A 123 12.41 -3.54 -4.56
C ASP A 123 12.04 -4.62 -5.58
N ILE A 124 11.69 -4.23 -6.80
CA ILE A 124 11.47 -5.12 -7.94
C ILE A 124 12.53 -4.79 -8.99
N SER A 125 13.34 -5.79 -9.35
CA SER A 125 14.42 -5.63 -10.31
C SER A 125 14.28 -6.63 -11.45
N PHE A 126 14.48 -6.18 -12.68
CA PHE A 126 14.61 -7.06 -13.82
C PHE A 126 15.94 -7.80 -13.80
N ASP A 127 15.95 -9.01 -14.33
CA ASP A 127 17.18 -9.78 -14.52
C ASP A 127 18.07 -9.11 -15.57
N ASP A 128 19.34 -8.94 -15.26
CA ASP A 128 20.34 -8.31 -16.14
C ASP A 128 20.44 -9.04 -17.50
N ALA A 129 20.42 -10.38 -17.50
CA ALA A 129 20.45 -11.17 -18.73
C ALA A 129 19.22 -10.94 -19.61
N PHE A 130 18.02 -10.78 -19.01
CA PHE A 130 16.81 -10.45 -19.77
C PHE A 130 16.90 -9.05 -20.36
N LEU A 131 17.29 -8.04 -19.57
CA LEU A 131 17.43 -6.65 -20.07
C LEU A 131 18.42 -6.56 -21.22
N LYS A 132 19.54 -7.24 -21.14
CA LYS A 132 20.57 -7.30 -22.19
C LYS A 132 20.11 -8.02 -23.46
N SER A 133 19.09 -8.89 -23.36
CA SER A 133 18.54 -9.55 -24.52
C SER A 133 17.58 -8.66 -25.33
N ILE A 134 17.07 -7.57 -24.76
CA ILE A 134 16.14 -6.67 -25.45
C ILE A 134 16.87 -5.93 -26.57
N LEU A 135 16.36 -6.09 -27.79
CA LEU A 135 16.98 -5.45 -28.96
C LEU A 135 17.01 -3.94 -28.84
N GLU A 136 18.13 -3.33 -29.21
CA GLU A 136 18.29 -1.86 -29.23
C GLU A 136 17.32 -1.19 -30.23
N THR A 137 16.84 -1.94 -31.22
CA THR A 137 15.85 -1.50 -32.20
C THR A 137 14.42 -1.53 -31.70
N SER A 138 14.19 -2.02 -30.47
CA SER A 138 12.88 -2.06 -29.80
C SER A 138 12.80 -1.01 -28.70
N ASP A 139 11.62 -0.40 -28.54
CA ASP A 139 11.26 0.32 -27.31
C ASP A 139 11.15 -0.67 -26.17
N PHE A 140 11.32 -0.23 -24.92
CA PHE A 140 11.05 -1.03 -23.73
C PHE A 140 10.40 -0.18 -22.65
N GLN A 141 9.34 -0.69 -22.07
CA GLN A 141 8.71 -0.11 -20.89
C GLN A 141 7.90 -1.20 -20.18
N ALA A 142 7.96 -1.17 -18.85
CA ALA A 142 7.19 -2.08 -18.01
C ALA A 142 6.49 -1.33 -16.88
N GLU A 143 5.43 -1.94 -16.35
CA GLU A 143 4.72 -1.48 -15.16
C GLU A 143 4.62 -2.61 -14.15
N VAL A 144 4.64 -2.24 -12.87
CA VAL A 144 4.56 -3.16 -11.71
C VAL A 144 3.28 -2.87 -10.95
N TYR A 145 2.63 -3.93 -10.48
CA TYR A 145 1.50 -3.87 -9.56
C TYR A 145 1.91 -4.54 -8.25
N LEU A 146 1.92 -3.78 -7.16
CA LEU A 146 2.20 -4.26 -5.81
C LEU A 146 0.88 -4.40 -5.05
N GLN A 147 0.50 -5.63 -4.68
CA GLN A 147 -0.75 -5.86 -3.96
C GLN A 147 -0.60 -5.48 -2.48
N MET A 148 -1.43 -4.55 -2.05
CA MET A 148 -1.47 -3.99 -0.71
C MET A 148 -2.81 -4.22 -0.05
N THR A 149 -2.84 -4.16 1.29
CA THR A 149 -4.08 -4.06 2.08
C THR A 149 -3.97 -2.86 3.01
N ARG A 150 -5.00 -1.99 3.03
CA ARG A 150 -5.09 -0.88 3.96
C ARG A 150 -5.41 -1.40 5.37
N ILE A 151 -4.49 -1.24 6.32
CA ILE A 151 -4.60 -1.80 7.68
C ILE A 151 -4.90 -0.75 8.75
N GLN A 152 -4.78 0.53 8.43
CA GLN A 152 -5.06 1.63 9.37
C GLN A 152 -5.77 2.79 8.68
N ALA A 153 -6.67 3.46 9.40
CA ALA A 153 -7.30 4.70 8.96
C ALA A 153 -6.29 5.86 8.96
N GLY A 154 -6.45 6.78 8.02
CA GLY A 154 -5.57 7.93 7.87
C GLY A 154 -5.42 8.35 6.41
N THR A 155 -4.58 9.36 6.21
CA THR A 155 -4.16 9.81 4.87
C THR A 155 -2.76 9.29 4.61
N VAL A 156 -2.58 8.61 3.47
CA VAL A 156 -1.31 8.01 3.05
C VAL A 156 -0.85 8.67 1.76
N GLU A 157 0.37 9.16 1.77
CA GLU A 157 1.09 9.65 0.60
C GLU A 157 2.17 8.64 0.23
N ASN A 158 2.31 8.32 -1.06
CA ASN A 158 3.33 7.38 -1.49
C ASN A 158 3.94 7.80 -2.83
N THR A 159 5.27 7.61 -2.95
CA THR A 159 6.07 7.75 -4.17
C THR A 159 6.86 6.45 -4.40
N TYR A 160 7.51 6.31 -5.54
CA TYR A 160 8.53 5.28 -5.71
C TYR A 160 9.74 5.84 -6.46
N ARG A 161 10.86 5.13 -6.39
CA ARG A 161 12.10 5.44 -7.11
C ARG A 161 12.25 4.47 -8.26
N HIS A 162 12.53 5.00 -9.44
CA HIS A 162 12.83 4.21 -10.62
C HIS A 162 14.29 4.40 -11.00
N THR A 163 15.02 3.29 -11.11
CA THR A 163 16.43 3.32 -11.52
C THR A 163 16.58 2.67 -12.88
N VAL A 164 17.22 3.39 -13.79
CA VAL A 164 17.58 2.91 -15.13
C VAL A 164 19.07 3.15 -15.33
N ASN A 165 19.84 2.09 -15.55
CA ASN A 165 21.28 2.16 -15.81
C ASN A 165 22.04 3.08 -14.82
N GLY A 166 21.71 2.98 -13.50
CA GLY A 166 22.33 3.77 -12.44
C GLY A 166 21.76 5.18 -12.24
N VAL A 167 20.80 5.62 -13.07
CA VAL A 167 20.11 6.90 -12.89
C VAL A 167 18.80 6.68 -12.17
N GLU A 168 18.66 7.27 -10.98
CA GLU A 168 17.46 7.18 -10.15
C GLU A 168 16.61 8.46 -10.24
N VAL A 169 15.30 8.29 -10.42
CA VAL A 169 14.31 9.39 -10.44
C VAL A 169 13.10 9.00 -9.61
N VAL A 170 12.56 9.96 -8.84
CA VAL A 170 11.36 9.78 -8.03
C VAL A 170 10.12 10.05 -8.88
N SER A 171 9.07 9.24 -8.69
CA SER A 171 7.76 9.41 -9.34
C SER A 171 6.97 10.60 -8.78
N ASN A 172 5.78 10.84 -9.33
CA ASN A 172 4.75 11.64 -8.66
C ASN A 172 4.34 10.99 -7.34
N THR A 173 3.79 11.80 -6.42
CA THR A 173 3.10 11.34 -5.21
C THR A 173 1.67 10.96 -5.56
N VAL A 174 1.19 9.85 -5.00
CA VAL A 174 -0.23 9.49 -4.93
C VAL A 174 -0.71 9.64 -3.50
N VAL A 175 -2.00 9.98 -3.33
CA VAL A 175 -2.61 10.20 -2.02
C VAL A 175 -3.89 9.40 -1.90
N THR A 176 -4.07 8.68 -0.80
CA THR A 176 -5.32 7.98 -0.50
C THR A 176 -5.75 8.28 0.94
N HIS A 177 -7.05 8.23 1.20
CA HIS A 177 -7.60 8.48 2.53
C HIS A 177 -8.48 7.32 2.99
N THR A 178 -8.37 6.95 4.26
CA THR A 178 -9.25 5.97 4.90
C THR A 178 -9.89 6.62 6.12
N PRO A 179 -11.24 6.79 6.12
CA PRO A 179 -11.93 7.39 7.26
C PRO A 179 -11.78 6.54 8.53
N GLU A 180 -11.73 7.19 9.68
CA GLU A 180 -11.89 6.49 10.95
C GLU A 180 -13.30 5.92 11.07
N GLU A 181 -13.42 4.69 11.59
CA GLU A 181 -14.74 4.12 11.90
C GLU A 181 -15.38 4.93 13.01
N VAL A 182 -16.47 5.63 12.70
CA VAL A 182 -17.29 6.30 13.70
C VAL A 182 -17.92 5.21 14.57
N LYS A 183 -17.37 4.99 15.75
CA LYS A 183 -18.00 4.12 16.73
C LYS A 183 -19.39 4.71 17.06
N PRO A 184 -20.51 3.97 16.88
CA PRO A 184 -21.83 4.48 17.23
C PRO A 184 -21.78 4.97 18.67
N GLU A 185 -22.12 6.23 18.91
CA GLU A 185 -22.28 6.73 20.26
C GLU A 185 -23.35 5.85 20.93
N GLN A 186 -22.97 5.20 22.04
CA GLN A 186 -23.94 4.48 22.85
C GLN A 186 -24.99 5.51 23.27
N PRO A 187 -26.30 5.20 23.10
CA PRO A 187 -27.34 6.11 23.52
C PRO A 187 -27.08 6.48 24.98
N LYS A 188 -26.89 7.77 25.23
CA LYS A 188 -26.71 8.37 26.55
C LYS A 188 -27.93 7.91 27.36
N LYS A 189 -27.71 7.04 28.35
CA LYS A 189 -28.75 6.63 29.28
C LYS A 189 -29.24 7.93 29.94
N GLU A 190 -30.43 8.37 29.60
CA GLU A 190 -31.10 9.45 30.32
C GLU A 190 -31.22 9.00 31.77
N GLU A 191 -30.56 9.69 32.67
CA GLU A 191 -30.78 9.54 34.10
C GLU A 191 -32.25 9.88 34.39
N PRO A 192 -32.99 9.04 35.14
CA PRO A 192 -34.35 9.37 35.52
C PRO A 192 -34.37 10.64 36.35
N LYS A 193 -35.07 11.64 35.84
CA LYS A 193 -35.35 12.89 36.53
C LYS A 193 -36.02 12.56 37.85
N HIS A 194 -35.35 12.75 38.98
CA HIS A 194 -35.93 12.72 40.29
C HIS A 194 -36.98 13.87 40.35
N GLU A 195 -38.25 13.50 40.27
CA GLU A 195 -39.35 14.38 40.73
C GLU A 195 -39.34 14.36 42.24
N GLU A 196 -39.09 15.55 42.85
CA GLU A 196 -39.31 15.76 44.29
C GLU A 196 -40.81 15.62 44.61
N PRO A 197 -41.20 14.84 45.63
CA PRO A 197 -42.58 14.79 46.09
C PRO A 197 -42.89 16.10 46.82
N LYS A 198 -43.92 16.81 46.33
CA LYS A 198 -44.54 17.93 47.07
C LYS A 198 -45.11 17.41 48.37
N GLU A 199 -44.66 17.99 49.51
CA GLU A 199 -45.27 17.82 50.84
C GLU A 199 -46.73 18.34 50.83
N GLU A 200 -47.67 17.44 51.03
CA GLU A 200 -48.99 17.80 51.55
C GLU A 200 -49.01 17.55 53.05
N VAL A 201 -49.15 18.63 53.81
CA VAL A 201 -49.35 18.64 55.25
C VAL A 201 -50.82 18.25 55.54
N SER A 202 -51.05 17.10 56.14
CA SER A 202 -52.27 16.86 56.94
C SER A 202 -51.95 16.17 58.27
N LYS A 203 -52.32 16.89 59.31
CA LYS A 203 -52.31 16.44 60.70
C LYS A 203 -53.27 15.24 60.86
N VAL A 204 -52.94 14.32 61.72
CA VAL A 204 -53.80 13.86 62.83
C VAL A 204 -53.21 12.55 63.50
N GLU A 205 -52.92 12.68 64.78
CA GLU A 205 -53.00 11.77 65.92
C GLU A 205 -52.38 10.38 65.96
N LEU A 206 -51.55 10.23 67.02
CA LEU A 206 -51.14 8.97 67.61
C LEU A 206 -52.28 8.24 68.29
N PRO A 207 -52.18 6.90 68.41
CA PRO A 207 -51.78 6.35 69.69
C PRO A 207 -50.84 5.13 69.63
N ASN A 208 -50.07 5.09 70.63
CA ASN A 208 -49.20 4.17 71.26
C ASN A 208 -49.67 2.71 71.29
N THR A 209 -48.74 1.76 71.04
CA THR A 209 -48.36 0.66 71.95
C THR A 209 -47.62 -0.50 71.23
N GLY A 210 -46.59 -0.98 71.85
CA GLY A 210 -46.28 -2.38 71.80
C GLY A 210 -44.91 -2.79 71.20
N MET A 211 -44.00 -3.02 72.10
CA MET A 211 -42.74 -3.78 71.95
C MET A 211 -42.84 -5.04 71.09
N SER A 212 -41.82 -5.31 70.29
CA SER A 212 -41.09 -6.59 70.41
C SER A 212 -39.78 -6.59 69.62
N ARG A 213 -38.74 -7.03 70.28
CA ARG A 213 -37.41 -7.34 69.77
C ARG A 213 -37.45 -8.55 68.86
N SER A 214 -36.65 -8.55 67.81
CA SER A 214 -35.88 -9.73 67.40
C SER A 214 -34.70 -9.37 66.52
N ASN A 215 -33.54 -9.74 67.02
CA ASN A 215 -32.25 -9.78 66.31
C ASN A 215 -32.36 -10.83 65.19
N ASN A 216 -31.69 -10.57 64.07
CA ASN A 216 -30.86 -11.59 63.42
C ASN A 216 -29.85 -10.97 62.43
N LEU A 217 -28.64 -11.24 62.74
CA LEU A 217 -27.38 -11.09 62.08
C LEU A 217 -27.18 -12.23 61.07
N ALA A 218 -26.77 -11.97 59.83
CA ALA A 218 -25.99 -12.87 58.96
C ALA A 218 -25.51 -12.09 57.74
N LEU A 219 -24.30 -11.74 57.67
CA LEU A 219 -23.06 -12.43 57.28
C LEU A 219 -22.95 -12.80 55.83
N LEU A 220 -21.96 -12.11 55.20
CA LEU A 220 -20.97 -12.53 54.20
C LEU A 220 -21.37 -13.39 53.00
N GLY A 221 -20.82 -12.96 51.87
CA GLY A 221 -20.55 -13.78 50.69
C GLY A 221 -19.72 -13.09 49.62
N MET A 222 -18.42 -12.96 49.85
CA MET A 222 -17.44 -12.70 48.78
C MET A 222 -17.33 -13.94 47.89
N ALA A 223 -17.41 -13.76 46.57
CA ALA A 223 -16.97 -14.75 45.62
C ALA A 223 -15.96 -14.13 44.66
N MET A 224 -14.70 -14.37 44.95
CA MET A 224 -13.61 -14.22 43.98
C MET A 224 -13.63 -15.42 43.02
N GLY A 225 -13.80 -15.16 41.75
CA GLY A 225 -13.62 -16.13 40.67
C GLY A 225 -12.28 -15.92 39.98
N THR A 226 -11.30 -16.71 40.35
CA THR A 226 -10.02 -16.86 39.65
C THR A 226 -10.23 -17.68 38.40
N ILE A 227 -9.88 -17.14 37.23
CA ILE A 227 -9.79 -17.89 35.98
C ILE A 227 -8.33 -18.27 35.75
N ALA A 228 -8.10 -19.58 35.78
CA ALA A 228 -6.80 -20.20 35.54
C ALA A 228 -6.41 -20.17 34.07
N LEU A 229 -5.17 -19.74 33.83
CA LEU A 229 -4.46 -19.87 32.55
C LEU A 229 -4.09 -21.34 32.32
N ALA A 230 -4.55 -21.93 31.21
CA ALA A 230 -4.06 -23.22 30.75
C ALA A 230 -3.07 -23.00 29.60
N LEU A 231 -1.77 -23.09 29.90
CA LEU A 231 -0.72 -23.30 28.90
C LEU A 231 -0.80 -24.74 28.39
N SER A 232 -0.99 -24.92 27.10
CA SER A 232 -0.77 -26.19 26.41
C SER A 232 0.54 -26.12 25.63
N MET A 233 1.60 -26.64 26.23
CA MET A 233 2.81 -27.03 25.51
C MET A 233 2.55 -28.28 24.70
N ARG A 234 2.73 -28.22 23.38
CA ARG A 234 2.79 -29.44 22.55
C ARG A 234 4.22 -29.69 22.09
N LYS A 235 4.76 -30.77 22.64
CA LYS A 235 6.06 -31.36 22.36
C LYS A 235 6.22 -31.78 20.91
N LYS A 236 7.41 -31.49 20.36
CA LYS A 236 8.04 -32.11 19.18
C LYS A 236 8.22 -33.60 19.37
N LYS A 237 7.93 -34.38 18.35
CA LYS A 237 8.57 -35.69 18.10
C LYS A 237 8.64 -35.96 16.60
N GLU A 238 9.87 -36.20 16.17
CA GLU A 238 10.43 -36.90 15.00
C GLU A 238 10.06 -36.39 13.63
#